data_c6b2449ae21060d1b3d51ff44f289bc3
#
_entry.id   c6b2449ae21060d1b3d51ff44f289bc3
#
_cell.length_a   1.000
_cell.length_b   1.000
_cell.length_c   1.000
_cell.angle_alpha   90.00
_cell.angle_beta   90.00
_cell.angle_gamma   90.00
#
_symmetry.space_group_name_H-M   'P 1'
#
loop_
_entity.id
_entity.type
_entity.pdbx_description
1 polymer ?
#
loop_
_entity_poly.entity_id
_entity_poly.type
_entity_poly.pdbx_seq_one_letter_code
_entity_poly.pdbx_strand_id
1 'polypeptide(L)'
;MNTTIPLTPVQSHASPITALVHEHEVILRALGVLEQLGGRLEGGQPVDREALGWLLDFFRTFADRCHHAKEEANLFPALERHGLPRESGPLGVMLAEHEEGRALVRGMAEANDREIAKAVRGYVALLRAHIDKENSVLFPLAEQLLSEEEQRALAHAFEEVEQAQGPDLHERLLAGLARLERS
;
A
#
# COMPACT_ATOMS: atom_id res chain seq x y z
N MET A 1 -12.56 53.17 1.69
CA MET A 1 -13.06 51.98 2.39
C MET A 1 -12.53 50.76 1.66
N ASN A 2 -11.40 50.22 2.12
CA ASN A 2 -10.78 48.99 1.51
C ASN A 2 -11.36 47.80 2.22
N THR A 3 -12.20 47.04 1.52
CA THR A 3 -12.71 45.76 2.00
C THR A 3 -11.66 44.69 1.64
N THR A 4 -10.84 44.33 2.62
CA THR A 4 -9.93 43.18 2.52
C THR A 4 -10.77 41.93 2.69
N ILE A 5 -10.92 41.16 1.61
CA ILE A 5 -11.50 39.81 1.65
C ILE A 5 -10.46 38.90 2.31
N PRO A 6 -10.78 38.22 3.42
CA PRO A 6 -9.87 37.24 3.99
C PRO A 6 -9.75 36.02 3.02
N LEU A 7 -8.55 35.80 2.51
CA LEU A 7 -8.19 34.56 1.85
C LEU A 7 -8.20 33.45 2.90
N THR A 8 -9.29 32.68 2.96
CA THR A 8 -9.31 31.40 3.66
C THR A 8 -8.26 30.52 2.98
N PRO A 9 -7.32 29.89 3.73
CA PRO A 9 -6.43 28.90 3.13
C PRO A 9 -7.30 27.75 2.63
N VAL A 10 -7.32 27.54 1.32
CA VAL A 10 -7.78 26.30 0.72
C VAL A 10 -6.83 25.23 1.24
N GLN A 11 -7.27 24.46 2.23
CA GLN A 11 -6.61 23.22 2.57
C GLN A 11 -6.76 22.32 1.34
N SER A 12 -5.74 22.25 0.55
CA SER A 12 -5.58 21.29 -0.53
C SER A 12 -5.43 19.92 0.14
N HIS A 13 -6.55 19.30 0.47
CA HIS A 13 -6.53 17.87 0.78
C HIS A 13 -6.10 17.17 -0.50
N ALA A 14 -4.97 16.45 -0.45
CA ALA A 14 -4.56 15.60 -1.55
C ALA A 14 -5.74 14.68 -1.91
N SER A 15 -5.95 14.44 -3.20
CA SER A 15 -6.97 13.48 -3.65
C SER A 15 -6.76 12.14 -2.93
N PRO A 16 -7.82 11.40 -2.55
CA PRO A 16 -7.68 10.07 -1.96
C PRO A 16 -6.84 9.13 -2.85
N ILE A 17 -6.94 9.28 -4.17
CA ILE A 17 -6.10 8.53 -5.12
C ILE A 17 -4.62 8.95 -5.00
N THR A 18 -4.34 10.25 -4.88
CA THR A 18 -2.96 10.73 -4.66
C THR A 18 -2.37 10.19 -3.36
N ALA A 19 -3.17 10.04 -2.31
CA ALA A 19 -2.72 9.44 -1.05
C ALA A 19 -2.30 7.97 -1.23
N LEU A 20 -3.10 7.17 -1.95
CA LEU A 20 -2.76 5.79 -2.27
C LEU A 20 -1.48 5.68 -3.13
N VAL A 21 -1.33 6.56 -4.12
CA VAL A 21 -0.09 6.61 -4.94
C VAL A 21 1.14 6.92 -4.08
N HIS A 22 1.06 7.83 -3.12
CA HIS A 22 2.18 8.09 -2.20
C HIS A 22 2.48 6.89 -1.28
N GLU A 23 1.45 6.16 -0.86
CA GLU A 23 1.66 4.91 -0.11
C GLU A 23 2.35 3.84 -0.97
N HIS A 24 2.02 3.75 -2.26
CA HIS A 24 2.73 2.90 -3.21
C HIS A 24 4.23 3.20 -3.28
N GLU A 25 4.61 4.50 -3.27
CA GLU A 25 6.04 4.88 -3.25
C GLU A 25 6.75 4.32 -2.01
N VAL A 26 6.10 4.36 -0.85
CA VAL A 26 6.65 3.82 0.40
C VAL A 26 6.74 2.30 0.35
N ILE A 27 5.70 1.62 -0.17
CA ILE A 27 5.68 0.17 -0.35
C ILE A 27 6.79 -0.28 -1.31
N LEU A 28 6.98 0.41 -2.44
CA LEU A 28 8.04 0.11 -3.40
C LEU A 28 9.44 0.24 -2.80
N ARG A 29 9.68 1.21 -1.93
CA ARG A 29 10.94 1.33 -1.18
C ARG A 29 11.17 0.14 -0.26
N ALA A 30 10.14 -0.27 0.50
CA ALA A 30 10.22 -1.44 1.37
C ALA A 30 10.46 -2.74 0.57
N LEU A 31 9.84 -2.88 -0.60
CA LEU A 31 10.10 -4.00 -1.52
C LEU A 31 11.55 -4.03 -1.99
N GLY A 32 12.17 -2.87 -2.24
CA GLY A 32 13.59 -2.78 -2.59
C GLY A 32 14.52 -3.34 -1.51
N VAL A 33 14.24 -3.02 -0.24
CA VAL A 33 15.00 -3.58 0.91
C VAL A 33 14.75 -5.10 1.05
N LEU A 34 13.50 -5.54 0.93
CA LEU A 34 13.16 -6.97 1.00
C LEU A 34 13.84 -7.78 -0.12
N GLU A 35 13.87 -7.25 -1.34
CA GLU A 35 14.54 -7.87 -2.49
C GLU A 35 16.04 -8.06 -2.26
N GLN A 36 16.71 -7.07 -1.67
CA GLN A 36 18.13 -7.18 -1.31
C GLN A 36 18.38 -8.31 -0.28
N LEU A 37 17.53 -8.40 0.76
CA LEU A 37 17.62 -9.48 1.74
C LEU A 37 17.35 -10.85 1.08
N GLY A 38 16.36 -10.94 0.20
CA GLY A 38 16.07 -12.16 -0.58
C GLY A 38 17.24 -12.60 -1.44
N GLY A 39 17.89 -11.68 -2.15
CA GLY A 39 19.08 -11.95 -2.96
C GLY A 39 20.27 -12.46 -2.13
N ARG A 40 20.47 -11.92 -0.92
CA ARG A 40 21.49 -12.44 0.01
C ARG A 40 21.20 -13.87 0.46
N LEU A 41 19.95 -14.18 0.79
CA LEU A 41 19.52 -15.53 1.14
C LEU A 41 19.75 -16.53 -0.01
N GLU A 42 19.46 -16.14 -1.25
CA GLU A 42 19.73 -16.95 -2.43
C GLU A 42 21.22 -17.25 -2.61
N GLY A 43 22.06 -16.27 -2.33
CA GLY A 43 23.52 -16.40 -2.34
C GLY A 43 24.08 -17.17 -1.14
N GLY A 44 23.25 -17.68 -0.23
CA GLY A 44 23.68 -18.36 0.99
C GLY A 44 24.38 -17.44 1.98
N GLN A 45 24.16 -16.13 1.85
CA GLN A 45 24.76 -15.14 2.75
C GLN A 45 23.86 -14.92 3.98
N PRO A 46 24.45 -14.59 5.15
CA PRO A 46 23.68 -14.28 6.32
C PRO A 46 22.88 -13.00 6.12
N VAL A 47 21.65 -12.99 6.64
CA VAL A 47 20.77 -11.82 6.65
C VAL A 47 20.43 -11.43 8.08
N ASP A 48 20.15 -10.15 8.27
CA ASP A 48 19.59 -9.64 9.51
C ASP A 48 18.13 -10.12 9.63
N ARG A 49 17.91 -11.03 10.59
CA ARG A 49 16.58 -11.60 10.87
C ARG A 49 15.63 -10.60 11.53
N GLU A 50 16.17 -9.65 12.27
CA GLU A 50 15.37 -8.59 12.86
C GLU A 50 14.86 -7.65 11.76
N ALA A 51 15.71 -7.28 10.81
CA ALA A 51 15.32 -6.50 9.65
C ALA A 51 14.27 -7.22 8.78
N LEU A 52 14.43 -8.52 8.54
CA LEU A 52 13.43 -9.31 7.82
C LEU A 52 12.10 -9.35 8.57
N GLY A 53 12.12 -9.65 9.86
CA GLY A 53 10.92 -9.66 10.71
C GLY A 53 10.19 -8.31 10.70
N TRP A 54 10.95 -7.22 10.80
CA TRP A 54 10.40 -5.87 10.74
C TRP A 54 9.73 -5.57 9.38
N LEU A 55 10.34 -5.99 8.26
CA LEU A 55 9.75 -5.82 6.92
C LEU A 55 8.46 -6.62 6.77
N LEU A 56 8.40 -7.86 7.27
CA LEU A 56 7.17 -8.64 7.22
C LEU A 56 6.04 -7.97 8.03
N ASP A 57 6.37 -7.39 9.18
CA ASP A 57 5.41 -6.64 9.98
C ASP A 57 5.01 -5.32 9.32
N PHE A 58 5.95 -4.66 8.62
CA PHE A 58 5.66 -3.49 7.79
C PHE A 58 4.63 -3.84 6.70
N PHE A 59 4.82 -4.91 5.93
CA PHE A 59 3.88 -5.31 4.89
C PHE A 59 2.51 -5.71 5.46
N ARG A 60 2.46 -6.41 6.59
CA ARG A 60 1.19 -6.73 7.27
C ARG A 60 0.44 -5.50 7.78
N THR A 61 1.17 -4.49 8.22
CA THR A 61 0.58 -3.31 8.88
C THR A 61 0.32 -2.20 7.89
N PHE A 62 1.35 -1.77 7.14
CA PHE A 62 1.26 -0.65 6.22
C PHE A 62 0.57 -1.04 4.91
N ALA A 63 1.07 -2.09 4.23
CA ALA A 63 0.53 -2.46 2.93
C ALA A 63 -0.86 -3.12 3.06
N ASP A 64 -1.07 -4.00 4.05
CA ASP A 64 -2.34 -4.73 4.15
C ASP A 64 -3.37 -4.00 5.02
N ARG A 65 -3.11 -3.81 6.33
CA ARG A 65 -4.10 -3.28 7.26
C ARG A 65 -4.38 -1.79 7.10
N CYS A 66 -3.51 -1.04 6.44
CA CYS A 66 -3.72 0.37 6.17
C CYS A 66 -4.08 0.58 4.69
N HIS A 67 -3.17 0.31 3.76
CA HIS A 67 -3.33 0.59 2.34
C HIS A 67 -4.43 -0.28 1.68
N HIS A 68 -4.29 -1.61 1.65
CA HIS A 68 -5.33 -2.48 1.06
C HIS A 68 -6.67 -2.36 1.78
N ALA A 69 -6.69 -2.07 3.09
CA ALA A 69 -7.95 -1.83 3.80
C ALA A 69 -8.68 -0.59 3.29
N LYS A 70 -7.99 0.49 2.90
CA LYS A 70 -8.60 1.66 2.27
C LYS A 70 -9.25 1.30 0.94
N GLU A 71 -8.60 0.44 0.16
CA GLU A 71 -9.10 -0.02 -1.14
C GLU A 71 -10.29 -0.96 -0.98
N GLU A 72 -10.12 -2.03 -0.24
CA GLU A 72 -11.12 -3.10 -0.10
C GLU A 72 -12.39 -2.65 0.62
N ALA A 73 -12.25 -1.79 1.64
CA ALA A 73 -13.37 -1.31 2.45
C ALA A 73 -14.03 -0.05 1.89
N ASN A 74 -13.32 0.76 1.08
CA ASN A 74 -13.82 2.07 0.68
C ASN A 74 -13.78 2.30 -0.83
N LEU A 75 -12.60 2.22 -1.48
CA LEU A 75 -12.45 2.53 -2.89
C LEU A 75 -13.18 1.51 -3.78
N PHE A 76 -12.96 0.21 -3.57
CA PHE A 76 -13.58 -0.83 -4.40
C PHE A 76 -15.10 -0.82 -4.30
N PRO A 77 -15.72 -0.71 -3.10
CA PRO A 77 -17.17 -0.52 -3.00
C PRO A 77 -17.70 0.75 -3.70
N ALA A 78 -16.91 1.83 -3.74
CA ALA A 78 -17.29 3.01 -4.50
C ALA A 78 -17.31 2.72 -6.01
N LEU A 79 -16.28 2.04 -6.52
CA LEU A 79 -16.20 1.66 -7.94
C LEU A 79 -17.26 0.62 -8.32
N GLU A 80 -17.63 -0.29 -7.41
CA GLU A 80 -18.75 -1.23 -7.63
C GLU A 80 -20.07 -0.49 -7.89
N ARG A 81 -20.35 0.59 -7.15
CA ARG A 81 -21.54 1.43 -7.40
C ARG A 81 -21.54 2.08 -8.78
N HIS A 82 -20.37 2.28 -9.38
CA HIS A 82 -20.18 2.77 -10.75
C HIS A 82 -20.13 1.65 -11.81
N GLY A 83 -20.45 0.40 -11.42
CA GLY A 83 -20.62 -0.71 -12.35
C GLY A 83 -19.37 -1.57 -12.57
N LEU A 84 -18.29 -1.39 -11.83
CA LEU A 84 -17.16 -2.32 -11.86
C LEU A 84 -17.50 -3.58 -11.05
N PRO A 85 -17.46 -4.78 -11.64
CA PRO A 85 -17.82 -5.99 -10.91
C PRO A 85 -16.70 -6.40 -9.92
N ARG A 86 -17.09 -6.74 -8.69
CA ARG A 86 -16.15 -7.13 -7.63
C ARG A 86 -15.45 -8.46 -7.92
N GLU A 87 -16.17 -9.43 -8.51
CA GLU A 87 -15.67 -10.80 -8.70
C GLU A 87 -14.94 -11.01 -10.04
N SER A 88 -14.81 -9.98 -10.85
CA SER A 88 -14.18 -10.05 -12.18
C SER A 88 -13.60 -8.71 -12.61
N GLY A 89 -12.95 -8.67 -13.77
CA GLY A 89 -12.33 -7.43 -14.25
C GLY A 89 -11.25 -6.89 -13.31
N PRO A 90 -11.03 -5.57 -13.31
CA PRO A 90 -9.96 -4.98 -12.51
C PRO A 90 -10.07 -5.27 -11.02
N LEU A 91 -11.25 -5.11 -10.40
CA LEU A 91 -11.41 -5.32 -8.96
C LEU A 91 -11.18 -6.78 -8.54
N GLY A 92 -11.68 -7.74 -9.32
CA GLY A 92 -11.47 -9.15 -9.04
C GLY A 92 -10.00 -9.55 -9.10
N VAL A 93 -9.24 -8.95 -10.03
CA VAL A 93 -7.78 -9.17 -10.12
C VAL A 93 -7.08 -8.59 -8.90
N MET A 94 -7.38 -7.36 -8.49
CA MET A 94 -6.76 -6.72 -7.31
C MET A 94 -7.01 -7.54 -6.04
N LEU A 95 -8.26 -7.93 -5.80
CA LEU A 95 -8.62 -8.74 -4.63
C LEU A 95 -7.91 -10.10 -4.60
N ALA A 96 -7.79 -10.77 -5.74
CA ALA A 96 -7.05 -12.04 -5.82
C ALA A 96 -5.55 -11.86 -5.52
N GLU A 97 -4.94 -10.78 -6.00
CA GLU A 97 -3.54 -10.47 -5.77
C GLU A 97 -3.27 -10.04 -4.32
N HIS A 98 -4.19 -9.32 -3.66
CA HIS A 98 -4.12 -9.06 -2.22
C HIS A 98 -4.07 -10.37 -1.42
N GLU A 99 -4.95 -11.34 -1.71
CA GLU A 99 -4.95 -12.63 -1.03
C GLU A 99 -3.67 -13.43 -1.28
N GLU A 100 -3.16 -13.44 -2.51
CA GLU A 100 -1.88 -14.07 -2.84
C GLU A 100 -0.73 -13.40 -2.08
N GLY A 101 -0.68 -12.09 -2.03
CA GLY A 101 0.31 -11.32 -1.26
C GLY A 101 0.28 -11.64 0.23
N ARG A 102 -0.92 -11.70 0.83
CA ARG A 102 -1.12 -12.14 2.23
C ARG A 102 -0.58 -13.54 2.48
N ALA A 103 -0.82 -14.47 1.55
CA ALA A 103 -0.34 -15.84 1.65
C ALA A 103 1.19 -15.91 1.59
N LEU A 104 1.83 -15.16 0.69
CA LEU A 104 3.28 -15.08 0.57
C LEU A 104 3.93 -14.49 1.84
N VAL A 105 3.38 -13.40 2.38
CA VAL A 105 3.90 -12.80 3.63
C VAL A 105 3.75 -13.74 4.82
N ARG A 106 2.63 -14.47 4.93
CA ARG A 106 2.47 -15.51 5.96
C ARG A 106 3.49 -16.62 5.80
N GLY A 107 3.68 -17.11 4.57
CA GLY A 107 4.63 -18.19 4.27
C GLY A 107 6.08 -17.84 4.62
N MET A 108 6.50 -16.58 4.42
CA MET A 108 7.87 -16.15 4.77
C MET A 108 8.17 -16.20 6.27
N ALA A 109 7.17 -16.09 7.13
CA ALA A 109 7.38 -16.02 8.59
C ALA A 109 7.80 -17.37 9.21
N GLU A 110 7.46 -18.50 8.57
CA GLU A 110 7.65 -19.86 9.11
C GLU A 110 8.62 -20.70 8.27
N ALA A 111 9.15 -20.16 7.18
CA ALA A 111 9.93 -20.87 6.17
C ALA A 111 11.42 -20.90 6.50
N ASN A 112 12.15 -21.86 5.88
CA ASN A 112 13.61 -21.85 5.84
C ASN A 112 14.14 -20.83 4.81
N ASP A 113 15.44 -20.55 4.83
CA ASP A 113 16.09 -19.52 4.02
C ASP A 113 15.80 -19.64 2.51
N ARG A 114 15.82 -20.84 1.98
CA ARG A 114 15.55 -21.09 0.56
C ARG A 114 14.10 -20.81 0.20
N GLU A 115 13.18 -21.18 1.05
CA GLU A 115 11.76 -20.95 0.89
C GLU A 115 11.43 -19.46 1.04
N ILE A 116 12.06 -18.79 2.03
CA ILE A 116 11.95 -17.32 2.18
C ILE A 116 12.43 -16.62 0.91
N ALA A 117 13.61 -16.95 0.40
CA ALA A 117 14.14 -16.32 -0.81
C ALA A 117 13.21 -16.49 -2.01
N LYS A 118 12.62 -17.69 -2.19
CA LYS A 118 11.63 -17.96 -3.24
C LYS A 118 10.36 -17.11 -3.03
N ALA A 119 9.83 -17.05 -1.81
CA ALA A 119 8.63 -16.30 -1.49
C ALA A 119 8.85 -14.79 -1.65
N VAL A 120 10.02 -14.27 -1.26
CA VAL A 120 10.42 -12.87 -1.48
C VAL A 120 10.36 -12.51 -2.97
N ARG A 121 10.96 -13.33 -3.85
CA ARG A 121 10.88 -13.07 -5.29
C ARG A 121 9.45 -13.03 -5.80
N GLY A 122 8.63 -14.00 -5.38
CA GLY A 122 7.22 -14.07 -5.75
C GLY A 122 6.46 -12.82 -5.29
N TYR A 123 6.64 -12.43 -4.03
CA TYR A 123 5.97 -11.27 -3.45
C TYR A 123 6.40 -9.94 -4.09
N VAL A 124 7.71 -9.74 -4.30
CA VAL A 124 8.22 -8.53 -4.96
C VAL A 124 7.70 -8.41 -6.38
N ALA A 125 7.72 -9.50 -7.15
CA ALA A 125 7.20 -9.51 -8.53
C ALA A 125 5.69 -9.25 -8.57
N LEU A 126 4.92 -9.93 -7.70
CA LEU A 126 3.47 -9.76 -7.57
C LEU A 126 3.12 -8.30 -7.26
N LEU A 127 3.68 -7.76 -6.18
CA LEU A 127 3.25 -6.45 -5.67
C LEU A 127 3.70 -5.29 -6.56
N ARG A 128 4.85 -5.39 -7.22
CA ARG A 128 5.25 -4.41 -8.24
C ARG A 128 4.30 -4.39 -9.43
N ALA A 129 3.93 -5.57 -9.95
CA ALA A 129 2.98 -5.66 -11.06
C ALA A 129 1.56 -5.23 -10.65
N HIS A 130 1.18 -5.48 -9.41
CA HIS A 130 -0.07 -5.04 -8.80
C HIS A 130 -0.14 -3.50 -8.75
N ILE A 131 0.83 -2.86 -8.13
CA ILE A 131 0.95 -1.39 -8.04
C ILE A 131 0.95 -0.73 -9.43
N ASP A 132 1.65 -1.32 -10.40
CA ASP A 132 1.66 -0.82 -11.78
C ASP A 132 0.27 -0.83 -12.41
N LYS A 133 -0.51 -1.89 -12.21
CA LYS A 133 -1.89 -1.99 -12.70
C LYS A 133 -2.82 -0.98 -12.03
N GLU A 134 -2.66 -0.75 -10.73
CA GLU A 134 -3.45 0.26 -10.04
C GLU A 134 -3.12 1.67 -10.51
N ASN A 135 -1.84 2.02 -10.50
CA ASN A 135 -1.39 3.35 -10.91
C ASN A 135 -1.69 3.65 -12.38
N SER A 136 -1.60 2.65 -13.28
CA SER A 136 -1.79 2.86 -14.71
C SER A 136 -3.22 2.65 -15.22
N VAL A 137 -4.04 1.89 -14.50
CA VAL A 137 -5.39 1.52 -14.96
C VAL A 137 -6.48 1.85 -13.94
N LEU A 138 -6.40 1.29 -12.71
CA LEU A 138 -7.51 1.37 -11.78
C LEU A 138 -7.69 2.78 -11.21
N PHE A 139 -6.61 3.44 -10.80
CA PHE A 139 -6.66 4.77 -10.22
C PHE A 139 -7.07 5.86 -11.22
N PRO A 140 -6.54 5.91 -12.46
CA PRO A 140 -7.07 6.80 -13.49
C PRO A 140 -8.56 6.56 -13.79
N LEU A 141 -9.03 5.32 -13.77
CA LEU A 141 -10.43 4.99 -13.93
C LEU A 141 -11.26 5.49 -12.74
N ALA A 142 -10.78 5.32 -11.52
CA ALA A 142 -11.42 5.83 -10.31
C ALA A 142 -11.59 7.37 -10.35
N GLU A 143 -10.55 8.09 -10.76
CA GLU A 143 -10.59 9.56 -10.90
C GLU A 143 -11.62 10.02 -11.93
N GLN A 144 -11.84 9.24 -13.00
CA GLN A 144 -12.85 9.56 -14.03
C GLN A 144 -14.28 9.25 -13.58
N LEU A 145 -14.49 8.22 -12.78
CA LEU A 145 -15.80 7.75 -12.36
C LEU A 145 -16.34 8.47 -11.13
N LEU A 146 -15.47 8.75 -10.16
CA LEU A 146 -15.88 9.27 -8.86
C LEU A 146 -16.08 10.79 -8.91
N SER A 147 -17.24 11.25 -8.47
CA SER A 147 -17.54 12.66 -8.28
C SER A 147 -16.66 13.29 -7.18
N GLU A 148 -16.52 14.60 -7.18
CA GLU A 148 -15.80 15.33 -6.12
C GLU A 148 -16.37 15.05 -4.72
N GLU A 149 -17.68 14.85 -4.58
CA GLU A 149 -18.32 14.52 -3.30
C GLU A 149 -17.89 13.13 -2.83
N GLU A 150 -17.88 12.12 -3.74
CA GLU A 150 -17.42 10.77 -3.42
C GLU A 150 -15.93 10.74 -3.09
N GLN A 151 -15.11 11.51 -3.79
CA GLN A 151 -13.68 11.63 -3.46
C GLN A 151 -13.46 12.26 -2.07
N ARG A 152 -14.23 13.27 -1.67
CA ARG A 152 -14.18 13.83 -0.31
C ARG A 152 -14.62 12.82 0.74
N ALA A 153 -15.67 12.05 0.46
CA ALA A 153 -16.11 10.98 1.37
C ALA A 153 -15.06 9.88 1.52
N LEU A 154 -14.39 9.49 0.42
CA LEU A 154 -13.27 8.55 0.47
C LEU A 154 -12.09 9.09 1.27
N ALA A 155 -11.70 10.35 1.08
CA ALA A 155 -10.62 10.96 1.84
C ALA A 155 -10.88 10.89 3.35
N HIS A 156 -12.10 11.20 3.78
CA HIS A 156 -12.50 11.08 5.19
C HIS A 156 -12.46 9.63 5.69
N ALA A 157 -12.97 8.68 4.89
CA ALA A 157 -12.94 7.26 5.25
C ALA A 157 -11.50 6.71 5.35
N PHE A 158 -10.58 7.20 4.53
CA PHE A 158 -9.15 6.85 4.60
C PHE A 158 -8.50 7.38 5.88
N GLU A 159 -8.84 8.60 6.30
CA GLU A 159 -8.39 9.15 7.59
C GLU A 159 -8.87 8.29 8.77
N GLU A 160 -10.11 7.79 8.72
CA GLU A 160 -10.64 6.88 9.75
C GLU A 160 -9.84 5.57 9.82
N VAL A 161 -9.47 4.98 8.67
CA VAL A 161 -8.61 3.78 8.62
C VAL A 161 -7.24 4.06 9.26
N GLU A 162 -6.62 5.20 8.96
CA GLU A 162 -5.33 5.60 9.53
C GLU A 162 -5.42 5.81 11.04
N GLN A 163 -6.45 6.53 11.51
CA GLN A 163 -6.66 6.80 12.93
C GLN A 163 -6.86 5.50 13.74
N ALA A 164 -7.54 4.52 13.17
CA ALA A 164 -7.75 3.21 13.80
C ALA A 164 -6.43 2.44 14.02
N GLN A 165 -5.39 2.72 13.22
CA GLN A 165 -4.05 2.11 13.37
C GLN A 165 -3.17 2.83 14.43
N GLY A 166 -3.60 4.01 14.88
CA GLY A 166 -2.88 4.84 15.84
C GLY A 166 -2.12 6.01 15.19
N PRO A 167 -2.10 7.18 15.86
CA PRO A 167 -1.67 8.45 15.26
C PRO A 167 -0.20 8.47 14.80
N ASP A 168 0.67 7.69 15.45
CA ASP A 168 2.12 7.73 15.19
C ASP A 168 2.60 6.57 14.30
N LEU A 169 1.68 5.72 13.82
CA LEU A 169 2.07 4.50 13.09
C LEU A 169 2.85 4.83 11.82
N HIS A 170 2.32 5.74 11.01
CA HIS A 170 2.95 6.16 9.75
C HIS A 170 4.37 6.67 9.97
N GLU A 171 4.57 7.60 10.90
CA GLU A 171 5.88 8.17 11.19
C GLU A 171 6.88 7.11 11.66
N ARG A 172 6.45 6.20 12.55
CA ARG A 172 7.30 5.10 13.04
C ARG A 172 7.72 4.14 11.93
N LEU A 173 6.80 3.80 11.03
CA LEU A 173 7.08 2.90 9.92
C LEU A 173 8.02 3.56 8.89
N LEU A 174 7.79 4.83 8.54
CA LEU A 174 8.69 5.58 7.65
C LEU A 174 10.09 5.74 8.25
N ALA A 175 10.21 6.04 9.54
CA ALA A 175 11.50 6.14 10.22
C ALA A 175 12.23 4.79 10.29
N GLY A 176 11.50 3.70 10.52
CA GLY A 176 12.04 2.35 10.50
C GLY A 176 12.55 1.95 9.13
N LEU A 177 11.77 2.20 8.07
CA LEU A 177 12.18 1.94 6.69
C LEU A 177 13.42 2.73 6.31
N ALA A 178 13.45 4.03 6.59
CA ALA A 178 14.60 4.87 6.31
C ALA A 178 15.89 4.43 7.05
N ARG A 179 15.78 3.76 8.18
CA ARG A 179 16.93 3.14 8.88
C ARG A 179 17.43 1.91 8.14
N LEU A 180 16.51 1.04 7.68
CA LEU A 180 16.88 -0.17 6.94
C LEU A 180 17.49 0.12 5.57
N GLU A 181 17.06 1.19 4.89
CA GLU A 181 17.63 1.62 3.61
C GLU A 181 19.10 2.07 3.71
N ARG A 182 19.56 2.42 4.92
CA ARG A 182 20.94 2.87 5.16
C ARG A 182 21.86 1.77 5.69
N SER A 183 21.34 0.60 6.00
CA SER A 183 22.10 -0.54 6.56
C SER A 183 22.59 -1.50 5.47
#